data_6dbfc469af318a0bef25c1e91988410f
#
_entry.id   6dbfc469af318a0bef25c1e91988410f
#
_cell.length_a   1.000
_cell.length_b   1.000
_cell.length_c   1.000
_cell.angle_alpha   90.00
_cell.angle_beta   90.00
_cell.angle_gamma   90.00
#
_symmetry.space_group_name_H-M   'P 1'
#
loop_
_entity.id
_entity.type
_entity.pdbx_description
1 polymer ?
#
loop_
_entity_poly.entity_id
_entity_poly.type
_entity_poly.pdbx_seq_one_letter_code
_entity_poly.pdbx_strand_id
1 'polypeptide(L)'
;MGKIKSEGDGEVQEYIDVCDMAVGMSRMIGGKVLPSERPGHMMIEQWNPIGSMGVISAFNFPCAVAGWNTAIGLICGNTMIWKGNESTSLVTVAVGKIVTDVLKKNGFNSVFTICQGTGSEVGEKFLHDKRLGLVSFTGSTKTGRHVAREVSGRFGKTILELGGNNAAVVMPDADLDMVLKGSVFAAAGTCGQRCTTLRRLLVHDSVFDKLAQRMASAYKTIKIGDPLDPSTLVGPLHKAH
;
A
#
# COMPACT_ATOMS: atom_id res chain seq x y z
N MET A 1 -6.62 13.69 4.19
CA MET A 1 -7.19 12.35 4.45
C MET A 1 -8.01 12.35 5.76
N GLY A 2 -7.57 13.00 6.82
CA GLY A 2 -8.27 13.02 8.11
C GLY A 2 -7.84 11.92 9.08
N LYS A 3 -6.71 11.28 8.85
CA LYS A 3 -6.09 10.34 9.80
C LYS A 3 -5.67 11.06 11.08
N ILE A 4 -5.78 10.38 12.21
CA ILE A 4 -5.21 10.85 13.47
C ILE A 4 -3.68 10.89 13.37
N LYS A 5 -3.05 11.72 14.20
CA LYS A 5 -1.60 11.97 14.13
C LYS A 5 -0.78 10.67 14.21
N SER A 6 -1.12 9.77 15.12
CA SER A 6 -0.39 8.50 15.28
C SER A 6 -0.43 7.61 14.04
N GLU A 7 -1.54 7.60 13.29
CA GLU A 7 -1.61 6.90 12.01
C GLU A 7 -0.80 7.58 10.91
N GLY A 8 -0.74 8.92 10.92
CA GLY A 8 0.10 9.68 10.01
C GLY A 8 1.59 9.46 10.26
N ASP A 9 2.00 9.49 11.52
CA ASP A 9 3.38 9.18 11.94
C ASP A 9 3.76 7.74 11.54
N GLY A 10 2.83 6.79 11.73
CA GLY A 10 3.00 5.40 11.33
C GLY A 10 3.25 5.22 9.82
N GLU A 11 2.55 5.98 8.97
CA GLU A 11 2.80 5.94 7.52
C GLU A 11 4.22 6.40 7.14
N VAL A 12 4.71 7.44 7.81
CA VAL A 12 6.07 7.94 7.56
C VAL A 12 7.09 6.93 8.04
N GLN A 13 6.88 6.36 9.25
CA GLN A 13 7.76 5.32 9.79
C GLN A 13 7.80 4.10 8.88
N GLU A 14 6.66 3.67 8.38
CA GLU A 14 6.57 2.54 7.45
C GLU A 14 7.36 2.77 6.16
N TYR A 15 7.37 4.00 5.62
CA TYR A 15 8.20 4.32 4.48
C TYR A 15 9.70 4.21 4.82
N ILE A 16 10.12 4.68 5.99
CA ILE A 16 11.50 4.58 6.47
C ILE A 16 11.91 3.12 6.59
N ASP A 17 11.08 2.30 7.25
CA ASP A 17 11.34 0.87 7.47
C ASP A 17 11.47 0.11 6.14
N VAL A 18 10.67 0.45 5.14
CA VAL A 18 10.79 -0.15 3.81
C VAL A 18 12.04 0.31 3.07
N CYS A 19 12.50 1.54 3.28
CA CYS A 19 13.79 1.96 2.74
C CYS A 19 14.95 1.15 3.35
N ASP A 20 14.94 0.92 4.67
CA ASP A 20 15.95 0.10 5.35
C ASP A 20 15.91 -1.35 4.86
N MET A 21 14.70 -1.92 4.73
CA MET A 21 14.52 -3.25 4.15
C MET A 21 15.07 -3.30 2.71
N ALA A 22 14.77 -2.32 1.88
CA ALA A 22 15.22 -2.26 0.50
C ALA A 22 16.76 -2.22 0.40
N VAL A 23 17.42 -1.45 1.26
CA VAL A 23 18.91 -1.44 1.34
C VAL A 23 19.45 -2.84 1.66
N GLY A 24 18.85 -3.54 2.62
CA GLY A 24 19.19 -4.94 2.93
C GLY A 24 18.98 -5.87 1.73
N MET A 25 17.81 -5.77 1.10
CA MET A 25 17.46 -6.57 -0.09
C MET A 25 18.42 -6.35 -1.25
N SER A 26 18.96 -5.14 -1.43
CA SER A 26 19.92 -4.84 -2.51
C SER A 26 21.17 -5.72 -2.47
N ARG A 27 21.50 -6.32 -1.33
CA ARG A 27 22.63 -7.25 -1.14
C ARG A 27 22.22 -8.71 -1.28
N MET A 28 20.93 -8.98 -1.36
CA MET A 28 20.35 -10.34 -1.40
C MET A 28 19.75 -10.68 -2.77
N ILE A 29 19.52 -9.70 -3.62
CA ILE A 29 19.01 -9.91 -4.97
C ILE A 29 20.14 -10.54 -5.79
N GLY A 30 20.09 -11.87 -5.93
CA GLY A 30 21.04 -12.65 -6.69
C GLY A 30 20.32 -13.75 -7.47
N GLY A 31 21.01 -14.31 -8.45
CA GLY A 31 20.53 -15.45 -9.20
C GLY A 31 21.34 -16.71 -8.88
N LYS A 32 20.89 -17.83 -9.38
CA LYS A 32 21.55 -19.12 -9.20
C LYS A 32 22.59 -19.34 -10.29
N VAL A 33 23.68 -20.01 -9.95
CA VAL A 33 24.58 -20.63 -10.92
C VAL A 33 24.17 -22.09 -11.02
N LEU A 34 23.86 -22.54 -12.22
CA LEU A 34 23.37 -23.88 -12.50
C LEU A 34 24.38 -24.61 -13.39
N PRO A 35 24.57 -25.93 -13.21
CA PRO A 35 25.39 -26.73 -14.12
C PRO A 35 24.73 -26.80 -15.51
N SER A 36 25.56 -26.87 -16.54
CA SER A 36 25.10 -27.12 -17.90
C SER A 36 25.39 -28.57 -18.26
N GLU A 37 24.55 -29.16 -19.10
CA GLU A 37 24.80 -30.46 -19.74
C GLU A 37 25.94 -30.40 -20.78
N ARG A 38 26.38 -29.20 -21.15
CA ARG A 38 27.47 -29.01 -22.14
C ARG A 38 28.81 -28.79 -21.45
N PRO A 39 29.86 -29.51 -21.83
CA PRO A 39 31.18 -29.30 -21.27
C PRO A 39 31.66 -27.86 -21.48
N GLY A 40 32.28 -27.26 -20.45
CA GLY A 40 32.80 -25.90 -20.49
C GLY A 40 31.75 -24.79 -20.45
N HIS A 41 30.48 -25.11 -20.17
CA HIS A 41 29.38 -24.14 -20.05
C HIS A 41 28.84 -24.11 -18.63
N MET A 42 28.36 -22.92 -18.21
CA MET A 42 27.57 -22.72 -17.01
C MET A 42 26.32 -21.89 -17.36
N MET A 43 25.26 -22.09 -16.61
CA MET A 43 24.06 -21.28 -16.71
C MET A 43 23.98 -20.34 -15.50
N ILE A 44 23.64 -19.09 -15.73
CA ILE A 44 23.50 -18.08 -14.68
C ILE A 44 22.10 -17.47 -14.77
N GLU A 45 21.36 -17.52 -13.67
CA GLU A 45 20.14 -16.74 -13.52
C GLU A 45 20.52 -15.31 -13.13
N GLN A 46 19.95 -14.33 -13.82
CA GLN A 46 20.22 -12.91 -13.54
C GLN A 46 18.91 -12.13 -13.54
N TRP A 47 18.71 -11.31 -12.50
CA TRP A 47 17.61 -10.38 -12.43
C TRP A 47 18.02 -9.04 -13.07
N ASN A 48 17.21 -8.56 -14.01
CA ASN A 48 17.45 -7.30 -14.70
C ASN A 48 16.32 -6.31 -14.38
N PRO A 49 16.62 -5.00 -14.37
CA PRO A 49 15.58 -3.96 -14.25
C PRO A 49 14.49 -4.12 -15.31
N ILE A 50 13.25 -3.83 -14.93
CA ILE A 50 12.12 -3.79 -15.87
C ILE A 50 12.18 -2.51 -16.73
N GLY A 51 12.83 -1.45 -16.21
CA GLY A 51 12.88 -0.13 -16.82
C GLY A 51 12.02 0.88 -16.09
N SER A 52 11.16 1.60 -16.81
CA SER A 52 10.26 2.57 -16.17
C SER A 52 9.04 1.89 -15.59
N MET A 53 8.70 2.27 -14.37
CA MET A 53 7.55 1.75 -13.63
C MET A 53 6.59 2.89 -13.25
N GLY A 54 5.30 2.64 -13.40
CA GLY A 54 4.24 3.52 -12.92
C GLY A 54 3.69 3.06 -11.58
N VAL A 55 3.53 3.98 -10.63
CA VAL A 55 2.88 3.72 -9.34
C VAL A 55 1.65 4.60 -9.22
N ILE A 56 0.48 4.00 -9.04
CA ILE A 56 -0.79 4.68 -8.80
C ILE A 56 -1.24 4.29 -7.39
N SER A 57 -1.18 5.24 -6.45
CA SER A 57 -1.53 4.99 -5.05
C SER A 57 -2.91 5.54 -4.68
N ALA A 58 -3.53 4.93 -3.66
CA ALA A 58 -4.84 5.29 -3.16
C ALA A 58 -4.76 6.42 -2.11
N PHE A 59 -5.95 6.94 -1.76
CA PHE A 59 -6.08 8.08 -0.83
C PHE A 59 -5.79 7.72 0.64
N ASN A 60 -6.02 6.46 1.03
CA ASN A 60 -6.05 6.04 2.43
C ASN A 60 -4.66 5.88 3.07
N PHE A 61 -3.64 5.58 2.28
CA PHE A 61 -2.23 5.54 2.67
C PHE A 61 -1.39 6.34 1.67
N PRO A 62 -1.52 7.67 1.66
CA PRO A 62 -0.95 8.51 0.60
C PRO A 62 0.58 8.58 0.64
N CYS A 63 1.22 8.19 1.74
CA CYS A 63 2.67 8.17 1.91
C CYS A 63 3.23 6.74 1.84
N ALA A 64 2.77 5.84 2.71
CA ALA A 64 3.36 4.50 2.90
C ALA A 64 3.33 3.65 1.62
N VAL A 65 2.17 3.57 0.94
CA VAL A 65 2.01 2.72 -0.25
C VAL A 65 2.96 3.12 -1.38
N ALA A 66 3.16 4.42 -1.58
CA ALA A 66 4.15 4.90 -2.54
C ALA A 66 5.56 4.49 -2.12
N GLY A 67 5.84 4.56 -0.81
CA GLY A 67 7.12 4.15 -0.23
C GLY A 67 7.47 2.71 -0.55
N TRP A 68 6.54 1.77 -0.33
CA TRP A 68 6.75 0.35 -0.61
C TRP A 68 7.19 0.11 -2.06
N ASN A 69 6.42 0.65 -2.99
CA ASN A 69 6.66 0.43 -4.41
C ASN A 69 7.94 1.13 -4.89
N THR A 70 8.15 2.38 -4.45
CA THR A 70 9.27 3.18 -4.94
C THR A 70 10.60 2.73 -4.37
N ALA A 71 10.69 2.43 -3.08
CA ALA A 71 11.94 1.97 -2.46
C ALA A 71 12.44 0.68 -3.10
N ILE A 72 11.56 -0.33 -3.22
CA ILE A 72 11.93 -1.61 -3.83
C ILE A 72 12.17 -1.47 -5.33
N GLY A 73 11.36 -0.69 -6.04
CA GLY A 73 11.56 -0.45 -7.47
C GLY A 73 12.90 0.20 -7.78
N LEU A 74 13.31 1.19 -6.98
CA LEU A 74 14.58 1.91 -7.17
C LEU A 74 15.79 1.02 -6.92
N ILE A 75 15.81 0.20 -5.85
CA ILE A 75 16.97 -0.68 -5.58
C ILE A 75 17.09 -1.81 -6.61
N CYS A 76 16.03 -2.13 -7.32
CA CYS A 76 16.04 -3.03 -8.47
C CYS A 76 16.52 -2.35 -9.77
N GLY A 77 16.96 -1.11 -9.72
CA GLY A 77 17.48 -0.37 -10.87
C GLY A 77 16.44 0.21 -11.82
N ASN A 78 15.18 0.32 -11.39
CA ASN A 78 14.09 0.88 -12.18
C ASN A 78 13.96 2.39 -11.99
N THR A 79 13.36 3.07 -12.96
CA THR A 79 12.89 4.44 -12.79
C THR A 79 11.41 4.47 -12.44
N MET A 80 11.01 5.43 -11.61
CA MET A 80 9.69 5.46 -11.01
C MET A 80 8.92 6.74 -11.38
N ILE A 81 7.67 6.58 -11.79
CA ILE A 81 6.72 7.68 -11.96
C ILE A 81 5.56 7.43 -11.00
N TRP A 82 5.38 8.32 -10.03
CA TRP A 82 4.33 8.18 -9.03
C TRP A 82 3.18 9.13 -9.29
N LYS A 83 1.97 8.58 -9.43
CA LYS A 83 0.70 9.28 -9.42
C LYS A 83 -0.02 9.01 -8.09
N GLY A 84 -0.03 9.97 -7.18
CA GLY A 84 -0.85 9.91 -5.98
C GLY A 84 -2.34 10.09 -6.29
N ASN A 85 -3.18 9.85 -5.27
CA ASN A 85 -4.59 10.17 -5.39
C ASN A 85 -4.79 11.69 -5.43
N GLU A 86 -5.69 12.16 -6.28
CA GLU A 86 -5.96 13.59 -6.49
C GLU A 86 -6.43 14.31 -5.23
N SER A 87 -7.13 13.62 -4.33
CA SER A 87 -7.62 14.20 -3.07
C SER A 87 -6.56 14.27 -1.97
N THR A 88 -5.39 13.66 -2.16
CA THR A 88 -4.26 13.70 -1.24
C THR A 88 -2.99 14.22 -1.91
N SER A 89 -3.15 15.07 -2.92
CA SER A 89 -2.06 15.61 -3.75
C SER A 89 -1.00 16.37 -2.95
N LEU A 90 -1.37 17.06 -1.87
CA LEU A 90 -0.40 17.75 -1.01
C LEU A 90 0.62 16.79 -0.39
N VAL A 91 0.19 15.61 0.05
CA VAL A 91 1.10 14.58 0.57
C VAL A 91 2.01 14.08 -0.54
N THR A 92 1.47 13.81 -1.73
CA THR A 92 2.26 13.37 -2.89
C THR A 92 3.35 14.38 -3.23
N VAL A 93 3.02 15.68 -3.26
CA VAL A 93 3.98 16.74 -3.57
C VAL A 93 5.04 16.87 -2.48
N ALA A 94 4.63 16.85 -1.21
CA ALA A 94 5.57 16.97 -0.09
C ALA A 94 6.57 15.81 -0.05
N VAL A 95 6.08 14.57 -0.10
CA VAL A 95 6.91 13.37 -0.10
C VAL A 95 7.77 13.30 -1.37
N GLY A 96 7.18 13.56 -2.53
CA GLY A 96 7.88 13.56 -3.81
C GLY A 96 9.03 14.56 -3.85
N LYS A 97 8.85 15.75 -3.25
CA LYS A 97 9.91 16.75 -3.13
C LYS A 97 11.07 16.23 -2.27
N ILE A 98 10.76 15.66 -1.10
CA ILE A 98 11.80 15.10 -0.19
C ILE A 98 12.61 14.03 -0.93
N VAL A 99 11.93 13.05 -1.54
CA VAL A 99 12.59 11.96 -2.28
C VAL A 99 13.46 12.50 -3.42
N THR A 100 12.92 13.41 -4.21
CA THR A 100 13.65 14.01 -5.34
C THR A 100 14.88 14.79 -4.86
N ASP A 101 14.77 15.56 -3.78
CA ASP A 101 15.88 16.35 -3.24
C ASP A 101 16.99 15.43 -2.69
N VAL A 102 16.62 14.34 -1.99
CA VAL A 102 17.60 13.35 -1.50
C VAL A 102 18.30 12.67 -2.68
N LEU A 103 17.57 12.21 -3.67
CA LEU A 103 18.15 11.55 -4.86
C LEU A 103 19.11 12.49 -5.60
N LYS A 104 18.71 13.74 -5.85
CA LYS A 104 19.56 14.74 -6.50
C LYS A 104 20.84 15.01 -5.74
N LYS A 105 20.77 15.18 -4.41
CA LYS A 105 21.97 15.38 -3.56
C LYS A 105 22.98 14.23 -3.66
N ASN A 106 22.50 13.03 -4.01
CA ASN A 106 23.33 11.84 -4.18
C ASN A 106 23.67 11.51 -5.65
N GLY A 107 23.41 12.43 -6.58
CA GLY A 107 23.77 12.27 -8.00
C GLY A 107 22.75 11.49 -8.84
N PHE A 108 21.61 11.10 -8.29
CA PHE A 108 20.56 10.39 -8.99
C PHE A 108 19.50 11.36 -9.53
N ASN A 109 19.72 11.86 -10.73
CA ASN A 109 18.76 12.74 -11.39
C ASN A 109 17.75 11.93 -12.20
N SER A 110 16.48 12.35 -12.18
CA SER A 110 15.42 11.83 -13.04
C SER A 110 15.07 10.34 -12.90
N VAL A 111 15.48 9.69 -11.81
CA VAL A 111 15.11 8.28 -11.54
C VAL A 111 13.77 8.15 -10.82
N PHE A 112 13.28 9.25 -10.24
CA PHE A 112 11.99 9.34 -9.58
C PHE A 112 11.29 10.65 -9.96
N THR A 113 10.04 10.56 -10.36
CA THR A 113 9.18 11.72 -10.69
C THR A 113 7.78 11.52 -10.15
N ILE A 114 7.08 12.63 -9.92
CA ILE A 114 5.67 12.63 -9.55
C ILE A 114 4.83 13.28 -10.65
N CYS A 115 3.59 12.83 -10.79
CA CYS A 115 2.58 13.52 -11.57
C CYS A 115 1.26 13.51 -10.84
N GLN A 116 0.43 14.51 -11.10
CA GLN A 116 -0.88 14.68 -10.49
C GLN A 116 -1.96 14.82 -11.57
N GLY A 117 -3.15 14.40 -11.23
CA GLY A 117 -4.32 14.44 -12.06
C GLY A 117 -5.30 13.34 -11.69
N THR A 118 -6.45 13.34 -12.32
CA THR A 118 -7.50 12.35 -12.08
C THR A 118 -7.13 10.97 -12.62
N GLY A 119 -7.86 9.95 -12.18
CA GLY A 119 -7.72 8.60 -12.74
C GLY A 119 -7.98 8.56 -14.24
N SER A 120 -9.00 9.28 -14.71
CA SER A 120 -9.38 9.32 -16.13
C SER A 120 -8.40 10.09 -17.02
N GLU A 121 -7.72 11.11 -16.49
CA GLU A 121 -6.83 11.95 -17.29
C GLU A 121 -5.39 11.42 -17.31
N VAL A 122 -4.85 11.15 -16.13
CA VAL A 122 -3.46 10.73 -15.95
C VAL A 122 -3.34 9.23 -15.72
N GLY A 123 -4.25 8.64 -14.93
CA GLY A 123 -4.26 7.20 -14.69
C GLY A 123 -4.34 6.40 -15.97
N GLU A 124 -5.30 6.73 -16.86
CA GLU A 124 -5.45 6.03 -18.14
C GLU A 124 -4.18 6.12 -19.02
N LYS A 125 -3.45 7.25 -19.00
CA LYS A 125 -2.18 7.35 -19.72
C LYS A 125 -1.13 6.38 -19.22
N PHE A 126 -1.09 6.10 -17.89
CA PHE A 126 -0.21 5.07 -17.35
C PHE A 126 -0.52 3.67 -17.88
N LEU A 127 -1.83 3.37 -18.05
CA LEU A 127 -2.24 2.04 -18.52
C LEU A 127 -1.83 1.80 -19.97
N HIS A 128 -1.89 2.83 -20.80
CA HIS A 128 -1.64 2.71 -22.23
C HIS A 128 -0.19 3.02 -22.64
N ASP A 129 0.61 3.64 -21.78
CA ASP A 129 2.01 3.98 -22.11
C ASP A 129 2.89 2.72 -22.10
N LYS A 130 3.29 2.28 -23.29
CA LYS A 130 4.13 1.08 -23.49
C LYS A 130 5.54 1.22 -22.89
N ARG A 131 5.99 2.43 -22.57
CA ARG A 131 7.28 2.66 -21.90
C ARG A 131 7.28 2.22 -20.46
N LEU A 132 6.09 2.14 -19.82
CA LEU A 132 5.94 1.61 -18.47
C LEU A 132 5.85 0.08 -18.52
N GLY A 133 6.95 -0.59 -18.25
CA GLY A 133 7.01 -2.06 -18.25
C GLY A 133 6.15 -2.69 -17.14
N LEU A 134 5.93 -1.95 -16.04
CA LEU A 134 5.08 -2.37 -14.92
C LEU A 134 4.25 -1.19 -14.42
N VAL A 135 2.99 -1.48 -14.07
CA VAL A 135 2.10 -0.55 -13.35
C VAL A 135 1.70 -1.18 -12.02
N SER A 136 2.11 -0.54 -10.92
CA SER A 136 1.62 -0.86 -9.58
C SER A 136 0.39 0.00 -9.28
N PHE A 137 -0.72 -0.62 -8.97
CA PHE A 137 -1.99 0.05 -8.69
C PHE A 137 -2.55 -0.38 -7.35
N THR A 138 -2.86 0.61 -6.51
CA THR A 138 -3.59 0.41 -5.26
C THR A 138 -4.92 1.14 -5.31
N GLY A 139 -6.03 0.43 -5.11
CA GLY A 139 -7.36 1.02 -5.16
C GLY A 139 -8.51 0.01 -5.12
N SER A 140 -9.64 0.36 -5.75
CA SER A 140 -10.80 -0.52 -5.77
C SER A 140 -10.61 -1.74 -6.68
N THR A 141 -11.23 -2.86 -6.33
CA THR A 141 -11.23 -4.09 -7.16
C THR A 141 -11.79 -3.83 -8.56
N LYS A 142 -12.81 -2.97 -8.69
CA LYS A 142 -13.39 -2.58 -9.98
C LYS A 142 -12.33 -1.93 -10.88
N THR A 143 -11.63 -0.93 -10.36
CA THR A 143 -10.57 -0.22 -11.11
C THR A 143 -9.36 -1.13 -11.34
N GLY A 144 -8.97 -1.94 -10.35
CA GLY A 144 -7.87 -2.90 -10.50
C GLY A 144 -8.11 -3.90 -11.64
N ARG A 145 -9.35 -4.36 -11.82
CA ARG A 145 -9.72 -5.21 -12.94
C ARG A 145 -9.54 -4.51 -14.30
N HIS A 146 -9.88 -3.22 -14.37
CA HIS A 146 -9.63 -2.41 -15.56
C HIS A 146 -8.11 -2.26 -15.81
N VAL A 147 -7.35 -1.89 -14.78
CA VAL A 147 -5.88 -1.78 -14.87
C VAL A 147 -5.26 -3.09 -15.38
N ALA A 148 -5.65 -4.22 -14.79
CA ALA A 148 -5.15 -5.53 -15.21
C ALA A 148 -5.39 -5.77 -16.71
N ARG A 149 -6.61 -5.53 -17.18
CA ARG A 149 -6.98 -5.75 -18.57
C ARG A 149 -6.18 -4.89 -19.54
N GLU A 150 -6.12 -3.57 -19.29
CA GLU A 150 -5.45 -2.62 -20.19
C GLU A 150 -3.94 -2.85 -20.23
N VAL A 151 -3.32 -3.04 -19.08
CA VAL A 151 -1.85 -3.27 -19.00
C VAL A 151 -1.47 -4.62 -19.58
N SER A 152 -2.22 -5.70 -19.28
CA SER A 152 -1.95 -7.03 -19.86
C SER A 152 -2.20 -7.05 -21.37
N GLY A 153 -3.16 -6.27 -21.87
CA GLY A 153 -3.45 -6.15 -23.30
C GLY A 153 -2.25 -5.63 -24.12
N ARG A 154 -1.32 -4.91 -23.48
CA ARG A 154 -0.07 -4.46 -24.11
C ARG A 154 1.17 -5.25 -23.65
N PHE A 155 0.99 -6.41 -23.03
CA PHE A 155 2.03 -7.27 -22.43
C PHE A 155 2.82 -6.61 -21.28
N GLY A 156 2.28 -5.55 -20.64
CA GLY A 156 2.83 -4.96 -19.43
C GLY A 156 2.52 -5.82 -18.20
N LYS A 157 3.30 -5.62 -17.13
CA LYS A 157 3.11 -6.28 -15.85
C LYS A 157 2.31 -5.42 -14.89
N THR A 158 1.59 -6.04 -13.96
CA THR A 158 0.85 -5.34 -12.92
C THR A 158 1.17 -5.89 -11.53
N ILE A 159 1.19 -4.99 -10.54
CA ILE A 159 1.05 -5.31 -9.11
C ILE A 159 -0.25 -4.66 -8.67
N LEU A 160 -1.17 -5.43 -8.11
CA LEU A 160 -2.51 -4.98 -7.78
C LEU A 160 -2.79 -5.18 -6.29
N GLU A 161 -2.87 -4.07 -5.56
CA GLU A 161 -3.28 -4.03 -4.16
C GLU A 161 -4.71 -3.50 -4.10
N LEU A 162 -5.65 -4.38 -3.82
CA LEU A 162 -7.08 -4.11 -3.99
C LEU A 162 -7.85 -4.24 -2.68
N GLY A 163 -9.12 -3.92 -2.71
CA GLY A 163 -10.03 -4.10 -1.59
C GLY A 163 -10.32 -5.57 -1.27
N GLY A 164 -10.80 -5.80 -0.06
CA GLY A 164 -11.17 -7.12 0.41
C GLY A 164 -12.46 -7.10 1.23
N ASN A 165 -12.96 -8.28 1.56
CA ASN A 165 -14.06 -8.50 2.49
C ASN A 165 -13.57 -9.37 3.66
N ASN A 166 -12.62 -8.82 4.41
CA ASN A 166 -11.81 -9.52 5.40
C ASN A 166 -12.65 -10.06 6.54
N ALA A 167 -12.31 -11.25 7.01
CA ALA A 167 -13.02 -11.94 8.08
C ALA A 167 -12.06 -12.44 9.15
N ALA A 168 -12.54 -12.51 10.39
CA ALA A 168 -11.91 -13.27 11.46
C ALA A 168 -12.89 -14.34 11.96
N VAL A 169 -12.34 -15.49 12.35
CA VAL A 169 -13.10 -16.60 12.91
C VAL A 169 -12.81 -16.68 14.40
N VAL A 170 -13.86 -16.75 15.21
CA VAL A 170 -13.77 -16.81 16.68
C VAL A 170 -14.34 -18.13 17.16
N MET A 171 -13.47 -19.01 17.64
CA MET A 171 -13.80 -20.32 18.18
C MET A 171 -14.12 -20.23 19.68
N PRO A 172 -14.75 -21.29 20.28
CA PRO A 172 -15.15 -21.29 21.69
C PRO A 172 -14.02 -21.05 22.70
N ASP A 173 -12.81 -21.48 22.35
CA ASP A 173 -11.59 -21.39 23.17
C ASP A 173 -10.77 -20.12 22.92
N ALA A 174 -11.26 -19.19 22.07
CA ALA A 174 -10.58 -17.94 21.79
C ALA A 174 -10.51 -17.03 23.03
N ASP A 175 -9.38 -16.32 23.18
CA ASP A 175 -9.27 -15.22 24.14
C ASP A 175 -10.13 -14.04 23.70
N LEU A 176 -11.31 -13.90 24.31
CA LEU A 176 -12.27 -12.86 23.97
C LEU A 176 -11.78 -11.43 24.27
N ASP A 177 -10.78 -11.24 25.14
CA ASP A 177 -10.17 -9.92 25.39
C ASP A 177 -9.26 -9.51 24.23
N MET A 178 -8.47 -10.43 23.72
CA MET A 178 -7.68 -10.24 22.53
C MET A 178 -8.55 -10.02 21.30
N VAL A 179 -9.57 -10.86 21.11
CA VAL A 179 -10.54 -10.74 19.99
C VAL A 179 -11.19 -9.36 20.01
N LEU A 180 -11.67 -8.90 21.18
CA LEU A 180 -12.34 -7.60 21.30
C LEU A 180 -11.41 -6.46 20.89
N LYS A 181 -10.23 -6.38 21.47
CA LYS A 181 -9.26 -5.31 21.19
C LYS A 181 -8.83 -5.31 19.72
N GLY A 182 -8.44 -6.48 19.21
CA GLY A 182 -8.00 -6.65 17.83
C GLY A 182 -9.09 -6.34 16.81
N SER A 183 -10.33 -6.81 17.05
CA SER A 183 -11.45 -6.60 16.15
C SER A 183 -11.90 -5.14 16.09
N VAL A 184 -11.99 -4.46 17.25
CA VAL A 184 -12.36 -3.04 17.29
C VAL A 184 -11.31 -2.19 16.55
N PHE A 185 -10.02 -2.43 16.82
CA PHE A 185 -8.94 -1.74 16.11
C PHE A 185 -8.97 -2.02 14.60
N ALA A 186 -9.09 -3.28 14.20
CA ALA A 186 -9.09 -3.69 12.80
C ALA A 186 -10.30 -3.16 12.02
N ALA A 187 -11.45 -2.95 12.68
CA ALA A 187 -12.64 -2.43 12.06
C ALA A 187 -12.70 -0.90 12.04
N ALA A 188 -12.28 -0.22 13.12
CA ALA A 188 -12.43 1.22 13.29
C ALA A 188 -11.20 2.04 12.83
N GLY A 189 -10.00 1.43 12.80
CA GLY A 189 -8.77 2.10 12.39
C GLY A 189 -8.91 2.72 11.00
N THR A 190 -8.41 3.95 10.82
CA THR A 190 -8.55 4.75 9.60
C THR A 190 -10.02 4.89 9.14
N CYS A 191 -10.96 4.96 10.08
CA CYS A 191 -12.42 4.99 9.83
C CYS A 191 -12.91 3.79 9.00
N GLY A 192 -12.31 2.60 9.14
CA GLY A 192 -12.63 1.44 8.32
C GLY A 192 -12.23 1.56 6.85
N GLN A 193 -11.39 2.53 6.49
CA GLN A 193 -10.99 2.81 5.10
C GLN A 193 -9.66 2.13 4.71
N ARG A 194 -9.46 0.88 5.14
CA ARG A 194 -8.28 0.07 4.76
C ARG A 194 -8.69 -1.10 3.88
N CYS A 195 -7.79 -1.52 3.01
CA CYS A 195 -7.94 -2.81 2.31
C CYS A 195 -8.00 -3.99 3.30
N THR A 196 -7.35 -3.85 4.46
CA THR A 196 -7.28 -4.83 5.55
C THR A 196 -8.36 -4.66 6.62
N THR A 197 -9.28 -3.69 6.50
CA THR A 197 -10.36 -3.48 7.48
C THR A 197 -11.13 -4.76 7.73
N LEU A 198 -11.28 -5.13 8.99
CA LEU A 198 -12.13 -6.25 9.39
C LEU A 198 -13.59 -5.90 9.12
N ARG A 199 -14.27 -6.71 8.30
CA ARG A 199 -15.64 -6.46 7.86
C ARG A 199 -16.62 -7.50 8.39
N ARG A 200 -16.12 -8.69 8.73
CA ARG A 200 -16.94 -9.83 9.17
C ARG A 200 -16.27 -10.54 10.34
N LEU A 201 -17.07 -10.83 11.38
CA LEU A 201 -16.70 -11.77 12.43
C LEU A 201 -17.59 -13.00 12.30
N LEU A 202 -16.99 -14.16 12.12
CA LEU A 202 -17.65 -15.46 12.13
C LEU A 202 -17.43 -16.04 13.53
N VAL A 203 -18.45 -15.94 14.37
CA VAL A 203 -18.34 -16.24 15.80
C VAL A 203 -19.11 -17.51 16.10
N HIS A 204 -18.49 -18.45 16.84
CA HIS A 204 -19.17 -19.65 17.31
C HIS A 204 -20.30 -19.27 18.28
N ASP A 205 -21.45 -19.95 18.16
CA ASP A 205 -22.70 -19.64 18.89
C ASP A 205 -22.48 -19.53 20.40
N SER A 206 -21.68 -20.41 20.99
CA SER A 206 -21.43 -20.43 22.44
C SER A 206 -20.80 -19.15 23.01
N VAL A 207 -20.16 -18.33 22.20
CA VAL A 207 -19.48 -17.09 22.61
C VAL A 207 -20.04 -15.84 21.94
N PHE A 208 -21.01 -16.01 21.03
CA PHE A 208 -21.56 -14.94 20.21
C PHE A 208 -22.17 -13.80 21.03
N ASP A 209 -23.14 -14.08 21.90
CA ASP A 209 -23.84 -13.05 22.66
C ASP A 209 -22.90 -12.27 23.58
N LYS A 210 -22.00 -12.97 24.24
CA LYS A 210 -20.99 -12.36 25.12
C LYS A 210 -20.08 -11.41 24.34
N LEU A 211 -19.60 -11.84 23.16
CA LEU A 211 -18.72 -11.01 22.33
C LEU A 211 -19.49 -9.81 21.74
N ALA A 212 -20.69 -10.02 21.22
CA ALA A 212 -21.51 -8.96 20.63
C ALA A 212 -21.82 -7.84 21.64
N GLN A 213 -22.21 -8.17 22.87
CA GLN A 213 -22.46 -7.18 23.92
C GLN A 213 -21.19 -6.38 24.26
N ARG A 214 -20.04 -7.06 24.37
CA ARG A 214 -18.76 -6.42 24.66
C ARG A 214 -18.33 -5.51 23.52
N MET A 215 -18.49 -5.93 22.28
CA MET A 215 -18.18 -5.11 21.12
C MET A 215 -19.06 -3.87 21.05
N ALA A 216 -20.38 -3.99 21.25
CA ALA A 216 -21.28 -2.87 21.29
C ALA A 216 -20.89 -1.84 22.38
N SER A 217 -20.46 -2.32 23.53
CA SER A 217 -19.97 -1.45 24.62
C SER A 217 -18.66 -0.75 24.26
N ALA A 218 -17.71 -1.46 23.65
CA ALA A 218 -16.43 -0.90 23.21
C ALA A 218 -16.62 0.18 22.14
N TYR A 219 -17.48 -0.05 21.15
CA TYR A 219 -17.79 0.96 20.13
C TYR A 219 -18.34 2.28 20.70
N LYS A 220 -19.10 2.23 21.79
CA LYS A 220 -19.61 3.42 22.47
C LYS A 220 -18.52 4.28 23.12
N THR A 221 -17.36 3.72 23.39
CA THR A 221 -16.24 4.43 24.01
C THR A 221 -15.27 5.05 22.98
N ILE A 222 -15.46 4.77 21.69
CA ILE A 222 -14.61 5.32 20.63
C ILE A 222 -14.88 6.82 20.50
N LYS A 223 -13.87 7.64 20.80
CA LYS A 223 -13.94 9.07 20.58
C LYS A 223 -13.70 9.40 19.10
N ILE A 224 -14.75 9.87 18.45
CA ILE A 224 -14.72 10.35 17.06
C ILE A 224 -14.61 11.88 17.10
N GLY A 225 -13.70 12.47 16.32
CA GLY A 225 -13.53 13.93 16.35
C GLY A 225 -12.43 14.46 15.46
N ASP A 226 -11.91 15.62 15.81
CA ASP A 226 -10.80 16.27 15.12
C ASP A 226 -9.56 15.36 15.17
N PRO A 227 -8.98 14.99 14.03
CA PRO A 227 -7.80 14.12 13.97
C PRO A 227 -6.53 14.77 14.57
N LEU A 228 -6.52 16.07 14.79
CA LEU A 228 -5.41 16.78 15.45
C LEU A 228 -5.55 16.83 16.97
N ASP A 229 -6.73 16.51 17.53
CA ASP A 229 -6.91 16.34 18.98
C ASP A 229 -6.28 15.01 19.40
N PRO A 230 -5.28 15.00 20.31
CA PRO A 230 -4.59 13.77 20.73
C PRO A 230 -5.48 12.76 21.44
N SER A 231 -6.68 13.13 21.89
CA SER A 231 -7.67 12.25 22.51
C SER A 231 -8.60 11.58 21.50
N THR A 232 -8.60 12.02 20.24
CA THR A 232 -9.41 11.42 19.17
C THR A 232 -8.82 10.07 18.76
N LEU A 233 -9.68 9.05 18.72
CA LEU A 233 -9.30 7.70 18.27
C LEU A 233 -9.66 7.47 16.81
N VAL A 234 -10.71 8.11 16.31
CA VAL A 234 -11.17 7.98 14.92
C VAL A 234 -11.47 9.36 14.36
N GLY A 235 -10.80 9.73 13.30
CA GLY A 235 -11.03 10.97 12.57
C GLY A 235 -12.25 10.90 11.63
N PRO A 236 -12.44 11.89 10.75
CA PRO A 236 -13.54 11.90 9.79
C PRO A 236 -13.33 10.92 8.65
N LEU A 237 -14.42 10.56 7.98
CA LEU A 237 -14.38 9.92 6.68
C LEU A 237 -13.75 10.86 5.63
N HIS A 238 -13.09 10.28 4.64
CA HIS A 238 -12.39 11.02 3.60
C HIS A 238 -13.32 11.86 2.71
N LYS A 239 -14.48 11.33 2.38
CA LYS A 239 -15.53 12.00 1.59
C LYS A 239 -16.90 11.66 2.15
N ALA A 240 -17.85 12.59 2.01
CA ALA A 240 -19.27 12.27 2.11
C ALA A 240 -19.67 11.39 0.92
N HIS A 241 -20.56 10.44 1.17
CA HIS A 241 -21.15 9.59 0.13
C HIS A 241 -22.44 10.21 -0.38
#